data_74c51519d6e7dd8ca5e3b78a9efd0a30
#
_entry.id   74c51519d6e7dd8ca5e3b78a9efd0a30
#
_cell.length_a   1.000
_cell.length_b   1.000
_cell.length_c   1.000
_cell.angle_alpha   90.00
_cell.angle_beta   90.00
_cell.angle_gamma   90.00
#
_symmetry.space_group_name_H-M   'P 1'
#
loop_
_entity.id
_entity.type
_entity.pdbx_description
1 polymer ?
#
loop_
_entity_poly.entity_id
_entity_poly.type
_entity_poly.pdbx_seq_one_letter_code
_entity_poly.pdbx_strand_id
1 'polypeptide(L)'
;MESDSXDVAXEAEXASAXLGERXSALVTXXRXLPVHVLAVAALILIGGSGGAVLYGXRIVEWIKGEPDYQXIDFDAEQARMYAQALVDLGHPEWEGXLSGTIEEKNTADSIKLNFTSMGIPSTLEEFDVPMXVIGNXPELSLCTPGDIGNXIGGPTPCTSADINRQIVEFTHRXDFVLQGYSGSSFVRYVDXMXVXDLGTGXDTADWSSASNAVGLIWLKSDTESNTVLFERAAENDLEGMILINDRQNCDDLVSGDCVPYFKSVGISSIDPXPDGLGFIMVSRXVGQTIIDEVXNGEAXLQXITDVDNGGMATIRVVCGIIEGKSESLVXFGAHHDTVYNGQGAVDDTSGVATVQEIARQFGLLESXLGMPEMTLYFCTWGGEEEGLWGSREWVDKHRNMLEEDLRLYINLDMNHVDAERNSGFTMFGNNQADVDHITGVVNAFSKAYSELAEKYPINIRKLSSTEMPYNSDHAPFVYDIXQEDXDDKEYGRALVCYGSGSXEYHTYLDTMXRFNEESLIVSGVVYGSIARYLAYGDSQ
;
A
#
# COMPACT_ATOMS: atom_id res chain seq x y z
N MET A 1 6.93 -46.70 49.44
CA MET A 1 6.49 -45.37 48.97
C MET A 1 5.96 -45.42 47.54
N GLU A 2 5.12 -46.43 47.25
CA GLU A 2 4.54 -46.62 45.91
C GLU A 2 3.00 -46.85 45.96
N SER A 3 2.37 -46.63 47.13
CA SER A 3 0.92 -46.86 47.25
C SER A 3 0.06 -45.60 47.24
N ASP A 4 0.67 -44.40 47.30
CA ASP A 4 -0.10 -43.15 47.43
C ASP A 4 -0.45 -42.50 46.07
N SER A 5 0.21 -42.86 45.02
CA SER A 5 -0.06 -42.27 43.68
C SER A 5 -1.28 -42.87 42.95
N UNK A 6 -1.57 -43.90 43.38
CA UNK A 6 -2.60 -44.53 42.78
C UNK A 6 -3.94 -44.08 43.21
N ASP A 7 -3.98 -43.81 44.39
CA ASP A 7 -5.25 -43.37 44.95
C ASP A 7 -5.65 -41.96 44.47
N VAL A 8 -4.70 -41.09 44.26
CA VAL A 8 -4.94 -39.71 43.78
C VAL A 8 -5.41 -39.71 42.30
N ALA A 9 -4.90 -40.59 41.52
CA ALA A 9 -5.32 -40.76 40.11
C ALA A 9 -6.76 -41.33 40.01
N UNK A 10 -7.01 -42.06 40.80
CA UNK A 10 -8.22 -42.61 40.86
C UNK A 10 -9.27 -41.71 41.30
N GLU A 11 -8.98 -40.94 42.22
CA GLU A 11 -9.90 -39.92 42.66
C GLU A 11 -10.09 -38.83 41.57
N ALA A 12 -9.08 -38.49 40.84
CA ALA A 12 -9.14 -37.51 39.74
C ALA A 12 -9.98 -38.02 38.55
N GLU A 13 -9.89 -39.27 38.19
CA GLU A 13 -10.75 -39.91 37.18
C GLU A 13 -12.22 -40.01 37.61
N UNK A 14 -12.30 -40.23 38.69
CA UNK A 14 -13.53 -40.34 39.28
C UNK A 14 -14.21 -39.08 39.36
N ALA A 15 -13.51 -38.07 39.68
CA ALA A 15 -14.05 -36.72 39.72
C ALA A 15 -14.36 -36.20 38.32
N SER A 16 -13.52 -36.53 37.35
CA SER A 16 -13.67 -36.18 35.95
C SER A 16 -14.92 -36.83 35.33
N ALA A 17 -15.18 -38.09 35.61
CA ALA A 17 -16.38 -38.81 35.16
C ALA A 17 -17.66 -38.24 35.77
N UNK A 18 -17.50 -37.96 36.82
CA UNK A 18 -18.50 -37.44 37.53
C UNK A 18 -18.89 -36.16 37.07
N LEU A 19 -17.98 -35.30 36.79
CA LEU A 19 -18.23 -34.00 36.21
C LEU A 19 -18.84 -34.13 34.81
N GLY A 20 -18.40 -35.08 34.05
CA GLY A 20 -18.92 -35.38 32.68
C GLY A 20 -20.38 -35.79 32.69
N GLU A 21 -20.81 -36.64 33.64
CA GLU A 21 -22.21 -37.06 33.78
C GLU A 21 -23.09 -35.92 34.29
N ARG A 22 -22.61 -35.12 35.18
CA ARG A 22 -23.29 -33.92 35.67
C ARG A 22 -23.43 -32.82 34.61
N UNK A 23 -22.52 -32.79 33.95
CA UNK A 23 -22.56 -31.89 32.89
C UNK A 23 -23.50 -32.31 31.81
N SER A 24 -23.53 -33.46 31.49
CA SER A 24 -24.47 -34.01 30.53
C SER A 24 -25.94 -33.88 31.00
N ALA A 25 -26.19 -34.14 32.25
CA ALA A 25 -27.52 -33.95 32.84
C ALA A 25 -27.95 -32.47 32.91
N LEU A 26 -27.02 -31.56 33.14
CA LEU A 26 -27.28 -30.11 33.12
C LEU A 26 -27.58 -29.59 31.73
N VAL A 27 -26.87 -30.09 30.72
CA VAL A 27 -27.06 -29.70 29.32
C VAL A 27 -28.45 -30.12 28.81
N THR A 28 -28.96 -31.25 29.25
CA THR A 28 -30.31 -31.73 28.95
C THR A 28 -31.40 -30.87 29.61
N UNK A 29 -30.99 -30.30 30.71
CA UNK A 29 -31.86 -29.57 31.36
C UNK A 29 -31.91 -28.22 30.95
N UNK A 30 -31.14 -28.00 30.53
CA UNK A 30 -30.97 -26.70 30.19
C UNK A 30 -31.77 -26.23 29.00
N ARG A 31 -32.00 -27.01 28.18
CA ARG A 31 -32.80 -26.63 27.02
C ARG A 31 -34.17 -25.98 27.26
N UNK A 32 -34.24 -25.87 28.54
CA UNK A 32 -35.49 -25.35 28.85
C UNK A 32 -35.48 -24.14 29.65
N LEU A 33 -34.52 -23.74 29.88
CA LEU A 33 -34.47 -22.57 30.80
C LEU A 33 -34.14 -21.28 30.01
N PRO A 34 -34.71 -20.13 30.43
CA PRO A 34 -34.35 -18.84 29.83
C PRO A 34 -32.85 -18.52 29.99
N VAL A 35 -32.26 -17.86 29.00
CA VAL A 35 -30.81 -17.58 28.86
C VAL A 35 -30.23 -16.89 30.11
N HIS A 36 -30.99 -15.99 30.74
CA HIS A 36 -30.56 -15.28 31.96
C HIS A 36 -30.45 -16.20 33.18
N VAL A 37 -31.22 -17.30 33.22
CA VAL A 37 -31.16 -18.28 34.35
C VAL A 37 -29.93 -19.18 34.18
N LEU A 38 -29.55 -19.50 32.96
CA LEU A 38 -28.35 -20.28 32.65
C LEU A 38 -27.07 -19.50 32.97
N ALA A 39 -27.06 -18.18 32.74
CA ALA A 39 -25.91 -17.31 33.05
C ALA A 39 -25.68 -17.23 34.58
N VAL A 40 -26.72 -17.16 35.36
CA VAL A 40 -26.63 -17.12 36.84
C VAL A 40 -26.20 -18.49 37.40
N ALA A 41 -26.69 -19.58 36.83
CA ALA A 41 -26.31 -20.94 37.24
C ALA A 41 -24.83 -21.26 36.93
N ALA A 42 -24.31 -20.77 35.81
CA ALA A 42 -22.89 -20.93 35.42
C ALA A 42 -21.97 -20.15 36.38
N LEU A 43 -22.40 -18.97 36.84
CA LEU A 43 -21.64 -18.14 37.81
C LEU A 43 -21.58 -18.75 39.22
N ILE A 44 -22.57 -19.55 39.59
CA ILE A 44 -22.64 -20.20 40.92
C ILE A 44 -21.78 -21.48 40.95
N LEU A 45 -21.64 -22.17 39.81
CA LEU A 45 -20.92 -23.45 39.76
C LEU A 45 -19.39 -23.32 39.63
N ILE A 46 -18.89 -22.13 39.34
CA ILE A 46 -17.45 -21.87 39.19
C ILE A 46 -16.97 -21.00 40.36
N GLY A 47 -17.10 -21.55 41.58
CA GLY A 47 -16.66 -20.85 42.77
C GLY A 47 -15.15 -20.85 42.96
N GLY A 48 -14.49 -19.76 42.57
CA GLY A 48 -13.05 -19.58 42.79
C GLY A 48 -12.53 -18.43 41.95
N SER A 49 -11.94 -17.48 42.59
CA SER A 49 -11.43 -16.23 42.03
C SER A 49 -10.36 -16.49 40.96
N GLY A 50 -10.55 -15.98 39.78
CA GLY A 50 -9.53 -15.89 38.73
C GLY A 50 -9.78 -16.67 37.47
N GLY A 51 -10.39 -17.84 37.51
CA GLY A 51 -10.71 -18.62 36.32
C GLY A 51 -12.09 -18.34 35.73
N ALA A 52 -12.94 -17.68 36.52
CA ALA A 52 -14.36 -17.49 36.20
C ALA A 52 -14.59 -16.47 35.09
N VAL A 53 -13.69 -15.50 34.94
CA VAL A 53 -13.87 -14.41 33.95
C VAL A 53 -13.55 -14.87 32.52
N LEU A 54 -12.49 -15.67 32.36
CA LEU A 54 -12.07 -16.17 31.06
C LEU A 54 -13.03 -17.26 30.52
N TYR A 55 -13.52 -18.14 31.37
CA TYR A 55 -14.51 -19.15 30.97
C TYR A 55 -15.89 -18.54 30.76
N GLY A 56 -16.24 -17.54 31.52
CA GLY A 56 -17.50 -16.80 31.38
C GLY A 56 -17.64 -16.17 29.98
N UNK A 57 -16.67 -15.72 29.58
CA UNK A 57 -16.69 -15.10 28.38
C UNK A 57 -16.91 -15.99 27.28
N ARG A 58 -16.22 -16.99 27.28
CA ARG A 58 -16.36 -18.03 26.25
C ARG A 58 -17.75 -18.68 26.26
N ILE A 59 -18.33 -18.86 27.39
CA ILE A 59 -19.69 -19.42 27.52
C ILE A 59 -20.72 -18.41 26.98
N VAL A 60 -20.56 -17.14 27.27
CA VAL A 60 -21.44 -16.08 26.74
C VAL A 60 -21.32 -15.98 25.21
N GLU A 61 -20.12 -16.08 24.69
CA GLU A 61 -19.88 -16.12 23.21
C GLU A 61 -20.54 -17.36 22.59
N TRP A 62 -20.38 -18.51 23.22
CA TRP A 62 -20.99 -19.76 22.75
C TRP A 62 -22.52 -19.71 22.77
N ILE A 63 -23.12 -19.02 23.78
CA ILE A 63 -24.57 -18.86 23.91
C ILE A 63 -25.11 -17.86 22.84
N LYS A 64 -24.33 -16.82 22.49
CA LYS A 64 -24.74 -15.83 21.47
C LYS A 64 -24.78 -16.41 20.06
N GLY A 65 -24.05 -17.48 19.81
CA GLY A 65 -23.90 -18.03 18.45
C GLY A 65 -22.90 -17.23 17.64
N GLU A 66 -22.68 -17.65 16.41
CA GLU A 66 -21.81 -16.91 15.47
C GLU A 66 -22.51 -15.61 15.07
N PRO A 67 -21.76 -14.49 14.94
CA PRO A 67 -22.37 -13.25 14.46
C PRO A 67 -23.01 -13.44 13.08
N ASP A 68 -24.16 -12.80 12.87
CA ASP A 68 -24.85 -12.81 11.58
C ASP A 68 -24.42 -11.56 10.80
N TYR A 69 -23.41 -11.73 9.94
CA TYR A 69 -22.86 -10.63 9.15
C TYR A 69 -23.77 -10.30 7.97
N GLN A 70 -24.26 -9.09 7.96
CA GLN A 70 -25.06 -8.59 6.83
C GLN A 70 -24.16 -7.94 5.78
N UNK A 71 -23.89 -8.34 4.54
CA UNK A 71 -23.13 -7.85 3.60
C UNK A 71 -23.63 -6.61 3.20
N ILE A 72 -22.91 -5.72 2.80
CA ILE A 72 -23.25 -4.51 2.06
C ILE A 72 -23.39 -4.83 0.57
N ASP A 73 -24.12 -4.02 -0.15
CA ASP A 73 -24.08 -4.03 -1.61
C ASP A 73 -22.81 -3.32 -2.09
N PHE A 74 -22.39 -3.60 -3.32
CA PHE A 74 -21.23 -2.94 -3.94
C PHE A 74 -21.45 -2.94 -5.46
N ASP A 75 -21.44 -1.76 -6.06
CA ASP A 75 -21.64 -1.59 -7.49
C ASP A 75 -20.28 -1.42 -8.19
N ALA A 76 -19.83 -2.49 -8.84
CA ALA A 76 -18.53 -2.51 -9.52
C ALA A 76 -18.47 -1.50 -10.67
N GLU A 77 -19.57 -1.31 -11.41
CA GLU A 77 -19.61 -0.33 -12.50
C GLU A 77 -19.46 1.10 -11.96
N GLN A 78 -20.10 1.40 -10.84
CA GLN A 78 -19.95 2.70 -10.19
C GLN A 78 -18.50 2.91 -9.72
N ALA A 79 -17.88 1.90 -9.15
CA ALA A 79 -16.46 1.96 -8.76
C ALA A 79 -15.58 2.22 -9.98
N ARG A 80 -15.82 1.54 -11.09
CA ARG A 80 -15.08 1.78 -12.34
C ARG A 80 -15.27 3.22 -12.83
N MET A 81 -16.47 3.77 -12.73
CA MET A 81 -16.74 5.16 -13.12
C MET A 81 -15.92 6.13 -12.25
N TYR A 82 -15.87 5.91 -10.94
CA TYR A 82 -15.02 6.72 -10.05
C TYR A 82 -13.55 6.61 -10.46
N ALA A 83 -13.06 5.41 -10.72
CA ALA A 83 -11.66 5.20 -11.10
C ALA A 83 -11.33 5.90 -12.43
N GLN A 84 -12.17 5.74 -13.44
CA GLN A 84 -11.93 6.36 -14.76
C GLN A 84 -11.90 7.89 -14.65
N ALA A 85 -12.82 8.47 -13.88
CA ALA A 85 -12.86 9.92 -13.68
C ALA A 85 -11.57 10.46 -13.06
N LEU A 86 -10.99 9.70 -12.11
CA LEU A 86 -9.72 10.10 -11.46
C LEU A 86 -8.53 9.93 -12.41
N VAL A 87 -8.44 8.81 -13.11
CA VAL A 87 -7.38 8.56 -14.10
C VAL A 87 -7.36 9.66 -15.16
N ASP A 88 -8.53 10.13 -15.58
CA ASP A 88 -8.65 11.20 -16.59
C ASP A 88 -8.10 12.56 -16.10
N LEU A 89 -7.81 12.71 -14.81
CA LEU A 89 -7.22 13.93 -14.24
C LEU A 89 -5.68 13.91 -14.22
N GLY A 90 -5.07 12.81 -14.65
CA GLY A 90 -3.62 12.66 -14.65
C GLY A 90 -2.89 13.64 -15.56
N HIS A 91 -1.59 13.76 -15.35
CA HIS A 91 -0.71 14.67 -16.11
C HIS A 91 -0.88 14.42 -17.61
N PRO A 92 -0.99 15.46 -18.42
CA PRO A 92 -1.30 15.28 -19.86
C PRO A 92 -0.27 14.46 -20.66
N GLU A 93 0.99 14.41 -20.22
CA GLU A 93 2.04 13.62 -20.89
C GLU A 93 2.43 12.38 -20.09
N TRP A 94 2.51 12.48 -18.76
CA TRP A 94 3.04 11.41 -17.90
C TRP A 94 1.96 10.59 -17.22
N GLU A 95 0.74 11.06 -17.26
CA GLU A 95 -0.49 10.38 -16.83
C GLU A 95 -0.70 10.23 -15.31
N GLY A 96 0.33 10.50 -14.50
CA GLY A 96 0.22 10.34 -13.06
C GLY A 96 -0.34 11.55 -12.30
N UNK A 97 -0.69 11.38 -11.15
CA UNK A 97 -1.08 12.26 -10.31
C UNK A 97 -0.14 12.36 -9.30
N LEU A 98 1.03 12.87 -9.47
CA LEU A 98 2.10 13.01 -8.48
C LEU A 98 1.69 13.93 -7.34
N SER A 99 2.06 13.57 -6.14
CA SER A 99 1.74 14.36 -4.93
C SER A 99 2.26 15.80 -5.05
N GLY A 100 1.48 16.75 -4.58
CA GLY A 100 1.86 18.16 -4.59
C GLY A 100 1.67 18.88 -5.92
N THR A 101 1.18 18.18 -6.93
CA THR A 101 0.91 18.78 -8.25
C THR A 101 -0.54 19.24 -8.39
N ILE A 102 -0.80 19.98 -9.46
CA ILE A 102 -2.18 20.38 -9.79
C ILE A 102 -3.06 19.14 -10.06
N GLU A 103 -2.47 18.06 -10.59
CA GLU A 103 -3.21 16.82 -10.86
C GLU A 103 -3.68 16.17 -9.55
N GLU A 104 -2.82 16.12 -8.53
CA GLU A 104 -3.22 15.60 -7.20
C GLU A 104 -4.28 16.51 -6.56
N LYS A 105 -4.14 17.83 -6.69
CA LYS A 105 -5.14 18.79 -6.19
C LYS A 105 -6.51 18.56 -6.86
N ASN A 106 -6.53 18.43 -8.18
CA ASN A 106 -7.77 18.20 -8.93
C ASN A 106 -8.41 16.86 -8.54
N THR A 107 -7.58 15.84 -8.28
CA THR A 107 -8.05 14.52 -7.80
C THR A 107 -8.73 14.66 -6.44
N ALA A 108 -8.09 15.35 -5.48
CA ALA A 108 -8.66 15.58 -4.15
C ALA A 108 -9.99 16.36 -4.25
N ASP A 109 -10.03 17.41 -5.07
CA ASP A 109 -11.25 18.22 -5.29
C ASP A 109 -12.38 17.36 -5.86
N SER A 110 -12.07 16.48 -6.82
CA SER A 110 -13.04 15.57 -7.45
C SER A 110 -13.62 14.58 -6.42
N ILE A 111 -12.78 14.02 -5.55
CA ILE A 111 -13.23 13.09 -4.51
C ILE A 111 -14.16 13.81 -3.53
N LYS A 112 -13.79 15.02 -3.10
CA LYS A 112 -14.64 15.83 -2.22
C LYS A 112 -15.99 16.11 -2.87
N LEU A 113 -16.00 16.43 -4.15
CA LEU A 113 -17.24 16.68 -4.91
C LEU A 113 -18.11 15.42 -4.97
N ASN A 114 -17.50 14.24 -5.11
CA ASN A 114 -18.24 12.97 -5.10
C ASN A 114 -18.93 12.74 -3.74
N PHE A 115 -18.24 13.01 -2.62
CA PHE A 115 -18.87 12.91 -1.30
C PHE A 115 -20.07 13.86 -1.19
N THR A 116 -19.93 15.08 -1.70
CA THR A 116 -21.03 16.06 -1.73
C THR A 116 -22.21 15.49 -2.53
N SER A 117 -21.95 14.88 -3.69
CA SER A 117 -22.98 14.27 -4.55
C SER A 117 -23.69 13.10 -3.86
N MET A 118 -22.98 12.38 -2.97
CA MET A 118 -23.57 11.31 -2.16
C MET A 118 -24.38 11.84 -0.96
N GLY A 119 -24.33 13.14 -0.70
CA GLY A 119 -24.93 13.73 0.50
C GLY A 119 -24.11 13.49 1.77
N ILE A 120 -22.83 13.18 1.62
CA ILE A 120 -21.93 12.89 2.75
C ILE A 120 -21.08 14.14 3.03
N PRO A 121 -21.17 14.70 4.25
CA PRO A 121 -20.28 15.81 4.64
C PRO A 121 -18.82 15.39 4.52
N SER A 122 -17.95 16.32 4.12
CA SER A 122 -16.56 15.99 3.90
C SER A 122 -15.64 17.14 4.30
N THR A 123 -14.38 16.78 4.58
CA THR A 123 -13.30 17.73 4.83
C THR A 123 -12.23 17.57 3.76
N LEU A 124 -11.52 18.65 3.48
CA LEU A 124 -10.28 18.63 2.70
C LEU A 124 -9.25 19.38 3.51
N GLU A 125 -8.21 18.69 3.95
CA GLU A 125 -7.13 19.28 4.73
C GLU A 125 -5.87 19.31 3.88
N GLU A 126 -5.13 20.40 3.98
CA GLU A 126 -3.89 20.62 3.23
C GLU A 126 -2.70 20.56 4.19
N PHE A 127 -1.61 19.93 3.74
CA PHE A 127 -0.36 19.82 4.51
C PHE A 127 0.81 20.15 3.60
N ASP A 128 1.71 20.99 4.07
CA ASP A 128 2.97 21.28 3.38
C ASP A 128 4.00 20.24 3.83
N VAL A 129 4.57 19.51 2.87
CA VAL A 129 5.49 18.40 3.14
C VAL A 129 6.68 18.47 2.19
N PRO A 130 7.82 17.87 2.56
CA PRO A 130 8.94 17.75 1.61
C PRO A 130 8.51 16.99 0.37
N MET A 131 8.80 17.57 -0.81
CA MET A 131 8.27 16.98 -2.04
C MET A 131 9.14 17.26 -3.25
N UNK A 132 9.39 16.35 -4.25
CA UNK A 132 10.00 16.40 -5.27
C UNK A 132 9.31 17.08 -6.19
N VAL A 133 9.79 17.95 -6.96
CA VAL A 133 9.16 18.63 -8.09
C VAL A 133 9.98 18.32 -9.35
N ILE A 134 9.33 17.73 -10.33
CA ILE A 134 9.95 17.41 -11.63
C ILE A 134 9.79 18.62 -12.53
N GLY A 135 10.92 19.15 -13.05
CA GLY A 135 10.93 20.29 -13.96
C GLY A 135 10.71 19.87 -15.41
N ASN A 136 11.80 19.67 -16.13
CA ASN A 136 11.72 19.31 -17.56
C ASN A 136 11.71 17.79 -17.75
N UNK A 137 11.39 17.12 -18.83
CA UNK A 137 11.35 15.90 -19.15
C UNK A 137 12.62 15.38 -19.06
N PRO A 138 12.78 14.44 -18.52
CA PRO A 138 14.11 13.84 -18.49
C PRO A 138 14.50 13.24 -19.82
N GLU A 139 15.82 13.20 -20.06
CA GLU A 139 16.37 12.66 -21.31
C GLU A 139 17.41 11.57 -21.02
N LEU A 140 17.37 10.50 -21.77
CA LEU A 140 18.38 9.45 -21.76
C LEU A 140 18.64 9.04 -23.21
N SER A 141 19.91 9.10 -23.61
CA SER A 141 20.29 8.72 -24.98
C SER A 141 21.76 8.35 -25.05
N LEU A 142 22.12 7.67 -26.13
CA LEU A 142 23.50 7.31 -26.46
C LEU A 142 23.87 7.91 -27.81
N CYS A 143 25.11 8.36 -27.90
CA CYS A 143 25.66 8.83 -29.17
C CYS A 143 26.93 8.05 -29.50
N THR A 144 26.92 7.33 -30.61
CA THR A 144 28.14 6.72 -31.18
C THR A 144 28.80 7.74 -32.08
N PRO A 145 30.06 8.15 -31.84
CA PRO A 145 30.74 9.13 -32.67
C PRO A 145 30.88 8.66 -34.12
N GLY A 146 30.79 9.58 -35.02
CA GLY A 146 31.07 9.34 -36.44
C GLY A 146 32.57 9.43 -36.76
N ASP A 147 32.88 9.32 -38.04
CA ASP A 147 34.24 9.42 -38.52
C ASP A 147 34.66 10.90 -38.60
N ILE A 148 35.24 11.38 -37.48
CA ILE A 148 35.75 12.76 -37.41
C ILE A 148 37.10 12.75 -38.14
N GLY A 149 37.18 13.26 -39.34
CA GLY A 149 38.42 13.32 -40.11
C GLY A 149 39.60 13.86 -39.32
N ASN A 150 40.81 13.33 -39.62
CA ASN A 150 42.07 13.55 -38.89
C ASN A 150 42.59 14.99 -38.88
N UNK A 151 41.79 15.81 -38.85
CA UNK A 151 42.11 17.05 -38.77
C UNK A 151 42.48 17.42 -37.46
N ILE A 152 43.66 18.01 -37.34
CA ILE A 152 44.11 18.65 -36.12
C ILE A 152 43.12 19.77 -35.75
N GLY A 153 42.46 19.63 -34.63
CA GLY A 153 41.42 20.55 -34.19
C GLY A 153 40.04 20.28 -34.80
N GLY A 154 39.79 19.06 -35.25
CA GLY A 154 38.47 18.63 -35.73
C GLY A 154 37.38 18.74 -34.66
N PRO A 155 36.10 18.63 -35.06
CA PRO A 155 34.99 18.78 -34.11
C PRO A 155 35.03 17.72 -33.02
N THR A 156 34.58 18.12 -31.84
CA THR A 156 34.41 17.19 -30.70
C THR A 156 33.39 16.11 -31.06
N PRO A 157 33.64 14.85 -30.71
CA PRO A 157 32.69 13.78 -31.02
C PRO A 157 31.30 14.07 -30.50
N CYS A 158 30.30 13.66 -31.25
CA CYS A 158 28.90 13.75 -30.88
C CYS A 158 28.32 15.15 -30.74
N THR A 159 29.01 16.18 -31.19
CA THR A 159 28.41 17.51 -31.36
C THR A 159 27.60 17.56 -32.68
N SER A 160 26.87 18.63 -32.89
CA SER A 160 26.13 18.85 -34.14
C SER A 160 27.03 18.91 -35.36
N ALA A 161 28.33 19.18 -35.19
CA ALA A 161 29.32 19.20 -36.26
C ALA A 161 29.76 17.79 -36.69
N ASP A 162 29.48 16.78 -35.90
CA ASP A 162 29.76 15.37 -36.22
C ASP A 162 28.61 14.81 -37.06
N ILE A 163 28.69 14.96 -38.36
CA ILE A 163 27.59 14.62 -39.27
C ILE A 163 27.37 13.11 -39.43
N ASN A 164 28.32 12.29 -38.98
CA ASN A 164 28.22 10.83 -39.08
C ASN A 164 27.85 10.18 -37.73
N ARG A 165 27.61 10.98 -36.72
CA ARG A 165 27.21 10.45 -35.40
C ARG A 165 25.89 9.69 -35.49
N GLN A 166 25.73 8.67 -34.62
CA GLN A 166 24.49 7.93 -34.51
C GLN A 166 23.93 8.09 -33.07
N ILE A 167 22.69 8.53 -32.99
CA ILE A 167 22.03 8.78 -31.71
C ILE A 167 20.92 7.75 -31.52
N VAL A 168 20.91 7.10 -30.34
CA VAL A 168 19.82 6.23 -29.89
C VAL A 168 19.15 6.95 -28.72
N GLU A 169 17.93 7.41 -28.91
CA GLU A 169 17.13 8.05 -27.86
C GLU A 169 16.27 7.01 -27.20
N PHE A 170 16.24 7.01 -25.87
CA PHE A 170 15.37 6.13 -25.08
C PHE A 170 14.10 6.89 -24.73
N THR A 171 12.99 6.16 -24.66
CA THR A 171 11.67 6.73 -24.44
C THR A 171 11.38 6.81 -22.94
N HIS A 172 11.19 8.02 -22.46
CA HIS A 172 10.80 8.25 -21.07
C HIS A 172 9.51 7.48 -20.74
N ARG A 173 9.50 6.91 -19.56
CA ARG A 173 8.44 6.03 -19.06
C ARG A 173 8.49 4.59 -19.61
N UNK A 174 8.87 4.47 -20.76
CA UNK A 174 8.94 3.27 -21.38
C UNK A 174 10.19 2.60 -21.12
N ASP A 175 11.26 3.29 -21.36
CA ASP A 175 12.62 2.75 -21.25
C ASP A 175 13.31 3.14 -19.94
N PHE A 176 12.97 4.27 -19.35
CA PHE A 176 13.56 4.76 -18.10
C PHE A 176 12.57 5.64 -17.33
N VAL A 177 12.77 5.70 -16.01
CA VAL A 177 11.90 6.41 -15.05
C VAL A 177 12.78 7.09 -14.01
N LEU A 178 12.46 8.35 -13.66
CA LEU A 178 13.08 9.04 -12.51
C LEU A 178 12.74 8.32 -11.22
N GLN A 179 13.66 8.35 -10.27
CA GLN A 179 13.37 7.87 -8.91
C GLN A 179 13.04 9.06 -8.00
N GLY A 180 12.11 8.85 -7.07
CA GLY A 180 11.60 9.93 -6.22
C GLY A 180 12.69 10.51 -5.31
N TYR A 181 12.72 11.84 -5.19
CA TYR A 181 13.70 12.62 -4.45
C TYR A 181 15.13 12.51 -5.00
N SER A 182 15.30 12.01 -6.21
CA SER A 182 16.57 12.17 -6.90
C SER A 182 16.82 13.65 -7.23
N GLY A 183 18.04 14.00 -7.52
CA GLY A 183 18.43 15.36 -7.90
C GLY A 183 18.51 15.53 -9.41
N SER A 184 19.23 16.56 -9.81
CA SER A 184 19.43 16.91 -11.22
C SER A 184 20.82 16.45 -11.68
N SER A 185 20.87 15.83 -12.88
CA SER A 185 22.13 15.52 -13.57
C SER A 185 22.11 16.17 -14.95
N PHE A 186 23.24 16.70 -15.37
CA PHE A 186 23.41 17.34 -16.67
C PHE A 186 24.60 16.72 -17.41
N VAL A 187 24.54 15.41 -17.62
CA VAL A 187 25.58 14.67 -18.35
C VAL A 187 25.25 14.74 -19.83
N ARG A 188 26.15 15.33 -20.62
CA ARG A 188 25.98 15.49 -22.05
C ARG A 188 27.02 14.64 -22.79
N TYR A 189 26.77 14.34 -24.05
CA TYR A 189 27.71 13.57 -24.89
C TYR A 189 29.11 14.14 -24.86
N VAL A 190 29.23 15.48 -24.91
CA VAL A 190 30.51 16.21 -24.98
C VAL A 190 31.32 16.11 -23.70
N ASP A 191 30.72 15.71 -22.61
CA ASP A 191 31.41 15.61 -21.32
C ASP A 191 32.27 14.34 -21.20
N UNK A 192 31.87 13.15 -21.95
CA UNK A 192 32.50 12.04 -21.98
C UNK A 192 32.63 11.37 -20.74
N MET A 193 31.61 11.62 -20.15
CA MET A 193 31.53 11.15 -18.76
C MET A 193 31.70 9.62 -18.65
N UNK A 194 32.41 8.99 -17.79
CA UNK A 194 32.61 7.72 -17.56
C UNK A 194 31.45 7.16 -17.00
N VAL A 195 31.42 6.06 -17.28
CA VAL A 195 30.38 5.21 -16.70
C VAL A 195 31.01 3.98 -16.04
N UNK A 196 30.71 3.70 -14.81
CA UNK A 196 31.22 2.73 -14.07
C UNK A 196 30.21 1.76 -13.77
N ASP A 197 30.54 0.48 -13.92
CA ASP A 197 29.69 -0.66 -13.50
C ASP A 197 29.99 -1.04 -12.05
N LEU A 198 29.01 -0.85 -11.18
CA LEU A 198 29.14 -1.10 -9.73
C LEU A 198 28.48 -2.44 -9.32
N GLY A 199 28.16 -3.31 -10.28
CA GLY A 199 27.49 -4.59 -9.99
C GLY A 199 26.12 -4.37 -9.36
N THR A 200 25.88 -5.01 -8.22
CA THR A 200 24.63 -4.80 -7.47
C THR A 200 24.74 -3.70 -6.40
N GLY A 201 25.80 -2.91 -6.48
CA GLY A 201 26.01 -1.77 -5.56
C GLY A 201 26.30 -2.14 -4.09
N UNK A 202 26.74 -3.22 -3.90
CA UNK A 202 27.05 -3.60 -2.64
C UNK A 202 27.99 -2.64 -2.15
N ASP A 203 28.23 -2.52 -0.76
CA ASP A 203 29.20 -1.66 -0.08
C ASP A 203 30.66 -2.00 -0.43
N THR A 204 30.91 -3.21 -0.83
CA THR A 204 32.22 -3.69 -1.25
C THR A 204 32.56 -3.38 -2.72
N ALA A 205 31.64 -2.84 -3.49
CA ALA A 205 31.92 -2.40 -4.85
C ALA A 205 32.88 -1.19 -4.83
N ASP A 206 33.57 -0.97 -5.95
CA ASP A 206 34.52 0.13 -6.04
C ASP A 206 33.83 1.47 -6.37
N TRP A 207 33.05 1.94 -5.39
CA TRP A 207 32.32 3.21 -5.51
C TRP A 207 33.24 4.40 -5.78
N SER A 208 34.46 4.37 -5.22
CA SER A 208 35.40 5.46 -5.42
C SER A 208 35.84 5.60 -6.89
N SER A 209 35.81 4.53 -7.67
CA SER A 209 36.14 4.59 -9.10
C SER A 209 35.07 5.34 -9.91
N ALA A 210 33.87 5.49 -9.37
CA ALA A 210 32.75 6.19 -10.00
C ALA A 210 32.67 7.67 -9.61
N SER A 211 33.61 8.19 -8.81
CA SER A 211 33.66 9.61 -8.45
C SER A 211 33.75 10.46 -9.72
N ASN A 212 32.90 11.48 -9.83
CA ASN A 212 32.75 12.34 -11.01
C ASN A 212 32.37 11.54 -12.26
N ALA A 213 31.59 10.45 -12.09
CA ALA A 213 31.14 9.57 -13.16
C ALA A 213 29.68 9.18 -12.93
N VAL A 214 29.10 8.44 -13.86
CA VAL A 214 27.77 7.84 -13.72
C VAL A 214 27.94 6.39 -13.27
N GLY A 215 27.26 6.02 -12.19
CA GLY A 215 27.27 4.64 -11.71
C GLY A 215 26.14 3.82 -12.33
N LEU A 216 26.46 2.61 -12.79
CA LEU A 216 25.47 1.60 -13.21
C LEU A 216 25.34 0.54 -12.13
N ILE A 217 24.12 0.25 -11.72
CA ILE A 217 23.84 -0.74 -10.68
C ILE A 217 22.75 -1.68 -11.17
N TRP A 218 22.97 -2.99 -11.01
CA TRP A 218 21.97 -4.01 -11.33
C TRP A 218 21.04 -4.24 -10.14
N LEU A 219 19.74 -4.06 -10.34
CA LEU A 219 18.73 -4.34 -9.34
C LEU A 219 18.42 -5.84 -9.37
N LYS A 220 18.99 -6.57 -8.41
CA LYS A 220 18.79 -8.01 -8.24
C LYS A 220 18.31 -8.30 -6.81
N SER A 221 18.18 -9.56 -6.46
CA SER A 221 17.66 -9.96 -5.14
C SER A 221 18.52 -9.47 -3.96
N ASP A 222 19.80 -9.25 -4.17
CA ASP A 222 20.75 -8.78 -3.14
C ASP A 222 21.00 -7.27 -3.17
N THR A 223 20.38 -6.54 -4.08
CA THR A 223 20.53 -5.08 -4.19
C THR A 223 19.78 -4.41 -3.03
N GLU A 224 20.42 -3.46 -2.39
CA GLU A 224 19.84 -2.71 -1.28
C GLU A 224 18.83 -1.66 -1.77
N SER A 225 18.19 -0.96 -0.84
CA SER A 225 17.13 0.00 -1.16
C SER A 225 17.66 1.22 -1.93
N ASN A 226 16.77 1.89 -2.63
CA ASN A 226 17.09 3.15 -3.32
C ASN A 226 17.76 4.15 -2.37
N THR A 227 17.33 4.21 -1.11
CA THR A 227 17.89 5.11 -0.10
C THR A 227 19.37 4.83 0.14
N VAL A 228 19.71 3.55 0.38
CA VAL A 228 21.10 3.14 0.63
C VAL A 228 21.98 3.42 -0.59
N LEU A 229 21.49 3.07 -1.79
CA LEU A 229 22.24 3.31 -3.03
C LEU A 229 22.48 4.80 -3.27
N PHE A 230 21.46 5.63 -3.02
CA PHE A 230 21.54 7.07 -3.22
C PHE A 230 22.54 7.72 -2.24
N GLU A 231 22.52 7.30 -0.97
CA GLU A 231 23.48 7.74 0.04
C GLU A 231 24.91 7.40 -0.39
N ARG A 232 25.16 6.16 -0.82
CA ARG A 232 26.49 5.74 -1.28
C ARG A 232 26.96 6.53 -2.50
N ALA A 233 26.06 6.77 -3.45
CA ALA A 233 26.38 7.56 -4.64
C ALA A 233 26.77 9.00 -4.25
N ALA A 234 26.02 9.60 -3.33
CA ALA A 234 26.31 10.96 -2.84
C ALA A 234 27.65 11.01 -2.09
N GLU A 235 27.92 10.03 -1.23
CA GLU A 235 29.17 9.93 -0.44
C GLU A 235 30.40 9.77 -1.33
N ASN A 236 30.22 9.29 -2.55
CA ASN A 236 31.31 9.02 -3.49
C ASN A 236 31.32 9.99 -4.69
N ASP A 237 30.59 11.09 -4.59
CA ASP A 237 30.59 12.20 -5.56
C ASP A 237 30.25 11.72 -7.00
N LEU A 238 29.24 10.85 -7.13
CA LEU A 238 28.73 10.45 -8.45
C LEU A 238 27.99 11.62 -9.10
N GLU A 239 28.07 11.72 -10.43
CA GLU A 239 27.35 12.73 -11.23
C GLU A 239 25.96 12.26 -11.66
N GLY A 240 25.68 10.97 -11.49
CA GLY A 240 24.40 10.36 -11.82
C GLY A 240 24.43 8.88 -11.49
N MET A 241 23.25 8.31 -11.33
CA MET A 241 23.12 6.88 -11.04
C MET A 241 22.01 6.27 -11.88
N ILE A 242 22.32 5.14 -12.50
CA ILE A 242 21.38 4.37 -13.32
C ILE A 242 21.20 2.99 -12.70
N LEU A 243 19.97 2.68 -12.26
CA LEU A 243 19.61 1.37 -11.71
C LEU A 243 18.98 0.55 -12.83
N ILE A 244 19.55 -0.61 -13.13
CA ILE A 244 19.09 -1.50 -14.22
C ILE A 244 18.14 -2.52 -13.60
N ASN A 245 16.89 -2.51 -13.97
CA ASN A 245 15.92 -3.45 -13.41
C ASN A 245 16.16 -4.86 -13.96
N ASP A 246 16.39 -5.81 -13.06
CA ASP A 246 16.54 -7.24 -13.39
C ASP A 246 15.87 -8.09 -12.29
N ARG A 247 14.82 -7.56 -11.66
CA ARG A 247 14.18 -8.22 -10.52
C ARG A 247 12.66 -8.21 -10.57
N GLN A 248 12.04 -7.11 -10.99
CA GLN A 248 10.60 -6.91 -10.86
C GLN A 248 10.00 -6.44 -12.19
N ASN A 249 8.73 -6.75 -12.43
CA ASN A 249 8.04 -6.40 -13.67
C ASN A 249 8.78 -6.95 -14.91
N CYS A 250 9.30 -8.17 -14.79
CA CYS A 250 10.13 -8.86 -15.77
C CYS A 250 9.37 -9.97 -16.47
N ASP A 251 8.21 -9.64 -17.04
CA ASP A 251 7.36 -10.70 -17.47
C ASP A 251 6.90 -10.53 -18.89
N ASP A 252 6.12 -11.42 -19.32
CA ASP A 252 5.76 -11.63 -20.71
C ASP A 252 4.90 -10.53 -21.33
N LEU A 253 4.44 -9.59 -20.52
CA LEU A 253 3.60 -8.49 -21.01
C LEU A 253 4.34 -7.56 -21.96
N VAL A 254 5.66 -7.42 -21.81
CA VAL A 254 6.46 -6.49 -22.60
C VAL A 254 7.69 -7.20 -23.16
N SER A 255 7.46 -8.17 -24.04
CA SER A 255 8.52 -8.82 -24.83
C SER A 255 9.68 -9.40 -23.99
N GLY A 256 9.40 -9.79 -22.75
CA GLY A 256 10.40 -10.39 -21.86
C GLY A 256 11.39 -9.43 -21.23
N ASP A 257 11.19 -8.13 -21.35
CA ASP A 257 12.04 -7.14 -20.68
C ASP A 257 11.53 -6.88 -19.24
N CYS A 258 12.39 -6.29 -18.40
CA CYS A 258 12.03 -5.81 -17.06
C CYS A 258 11.71 -4.33 -17.15
N VAL A 259 10.44 -3.96 -16.98
CA VAL A 259 9.98 -2.57 -17.18
C VAL A 259 10.45 -1.69 -16.01
N PRO A 260 11.01 -0.50 -16.27
CA PRO A 260 11.44 0.37 -15.17
C PRO A 260 10.25 0.90 -14.38
N TYR A 261 10.44 1.08 -13.08
CA TYR A 261 9.40 1.51 -12.18
C TYR A 261 9.90 2.57 -11.20
N PHE A 262 8.97 3.37 -10.70
CA PHE A 262 9.27 4.44 -9.76
C PHE A 262 9.39 3.89 -8.33
N LYS A 263 10.38 4.37 -7.59
CA LYS A 263 10.46 4.23 -6.12
C LYS A 263 11.09 5.50 -5.56
N SER A 264 10.59 5.93 -4.40
CA SER A 264 11.18 7.09 -3.72
C SER A 264 12.41 6.72 -2.92
N VAL A 265 13.36 7.63 -2.87
CA VAL A 265 14.44 7.63 -1.88
C VAL A 265 13.82 8.08 -0.54
N GLY A 266 14.17 7.45 0.55
CA GLY A 266 13.70 7.85 1.88
C GLY A 266 14.52 9.03 2.39
N ILE A 267 13.95 10.23 2.30
CA ILE A 267 14.67 11.46 2.59
C ILE A 267 14.85 11.74 4.09
N SER A 268 14.12 11.02 4.95
CA SER A 268 14.22 11.25 6.41
C SER A 268 15.60 10.93 6.99
N SER A 269 16.38 10.11 6.30
CA SER A 269 17.74 9.76 6.71
C SER A 269 18.83 10.57 5.98
N ILE A 270 18.46 11.38 4.97
CA ILE A 270 19.41 12.13 4.13
C ILE A 270 19.12 13.63 4.27
N ASP A 271 20.03 14.38 4.86
CA ASP A 271 19.87 15.81 5.05
C ASP A 271 21.24 16.53 4.86
N PRO A 272 21.37 17.40 3.81
CA PRO A 272 20.38 17.62 2.72
C PRO A 272 20.42 16.57 1.62
N UNK A 273 19.41 16.30 0.75
CA UNK A 273 19.36 15.48 -0.21
C UNK A 273 20.22 15.95 -1.17
N PRO A 274 21.02 15.33 -1.70
CA PRO A 274 21.91 15.85 -2.75
C PRO A 274 21.14 16.29 -3.99
N ASP A 275 21.27 17.56 -4.32
CA ASP A 275 20.52 18.16 -5.45
C ASP A 275 21.19 17.93 -6.81
N GLY A 276 22.48 17.62 -6.82
CA GLY A 276 23.25 17.42 -8.05
C GLY A 276 23.40 15.97 -8.48
N LEU A 277 22.59 15.06 -7.96
CA LEU A 277 22.71 13.62 -8.25
C LEU A 277 21.38 13.10 -8.81
N GLY A 278 21.29 12.96 -10.11
CA GLY A 278 20.15 12.34 -10.77
C GLY A 278 20.17 10.83 -10.58
N PHE A 279 18.98 10.25 -10.42
CA PHE A 279 18.83 8.82 -10.21
C PHE A 279 17.66 8.34 -11.05
N ILE A 280 17.95 7.47 -12.02
CA ILE A 280 16.92 6.87 -12.88
C ILE A 280 16.98 5.35 -12.80
N MET A 281 15.86 4.71 -13.08
CA MET A 281 15.82 3.26 -13.33
C MET A 281 15.59 3.05 -14.81
N VAL A 282 16.31 2.09 -15.41
CA VAL A 282 16.14 1.70 -16.83
C VAL A 282 15.66 0.26 -16.91
N SER A 283 15.07 -0.09 -18.06
CA SER A 283 14.70 -1.48 -18.36
C SER A 283 15.95 -2.34 -18.53
N ARG A 284 15.83 -3.61 -18.42
CA ARG A 284 16.95 -4.55 -18.60
C ARG A 284 17.56 -4.44 -20.01
N UNK A 285 16.88 -4.24 -20.93
CA UNK A 285 17.26 -4.10 -22.20
C UNK A 285 18.05 -2.93 -22.47
N VAL A 286 17.54 -1.81 -21.86
CA VAL A 286 18.28 -0.55 -21.95
C VAL A 286 19.60 -0.63 -21.18
N GLY A 287 19.55 -1.20 -19.98
CA GLY A 287 20.78 -1.39 -19.18
C GLY A 287 21.85 -2.18 -19.91
N GLN A 288 21.48 -3.27 -20.55
CA GLN A 288 22.41 -4.08 -21.32
C GLN A 288 22.96 -3.28 -22.51
N THR A 289 22.12 -2.50 -23.17
CA THR A 289 22.56 -1.62 -24.28
C THR A 289 23.61 -0.61 -23.79
N ILE A 290 23.37 0.01 -22.63
CA ILE A 290 24.35 0.96 -22.06
C ILE A 290 25.68 0.25 -21.78
N ILE A 291 25.65 -0.96 -21.22
CA ILE A 291 26.87 -1.73 -20.96
C ILE A 291 27.60 -2.04 -22.27
N ASP A 292 26.90 -2.53 -23.27
CA ASP A 292 27.52 -2.95 -24.53
C ASP A 292 28.07 -1.75 -25.33
N GLU A 293 27.34 -0.67 -25.39
CA GLU A 293 27.69 0.50 -26.22
C GLU A 293 28.57 1.53 -25.52
N VAL A 294 28.43 1.71 -24.26
CA VAL A 294 29.20 2.69 -23.45
C VAL A 294 30.35 2.02 -22.68
N UNK A 295 29.92 1.09 -21.84
CA UNK A 295 30.81 0.48 -21.07
C UNK A 295 31.83 -0.27 -21.79
N ASN A 296 31.43 -1.10 -22.90
CA ASN A 296 32.31 -1.93 -23.75
C ASN A 296 32.56 -1.34 -25.13
N GLY A 297 31.88 -0.27 -25.50
CA GLY A 297 31.94 0.35 -26.80
C GLY A 297 32.54 1.76 -26.79
N GLU A 298 32.09 2.58 -27.71
CA GLU A 298 32.59 3.95 -27.91
C GLU A 298 31.52 5.02 -27.76
N ALA A 299 30.34 4.64 -27.32
CA ALA A 299 29.24 5.58 -27.20
C ALA A 299 29.38 6.47 -25.96
N UNK A 300 28.85 7.66 -25.91
CA UNK A 300 28.76 8.58 -24.92
C UNK A 300 27.40 8.63 -24.46
N LEU A 301 27.30 8.82 -23.25
CA LEU A 301 26.01 8.83 -22.54
C LEU A 301 25.49 10.26 -22.39
N GLN A 302 24.17 10.46 -22.48
CA GLN A 302 23.50 11.70 -22.06
C GLN A 302 22.41 11.34 -21.01
N UNK A 303 22.31 11.78 -19.80
CA UNK A 303 21.43 11.63 -18.88
C UNK A 303 21.15 12.87 -18.42
N ILE A 304 20.02 13.53 -18.67
CA ILE A 304 19.58 14.83 -18.19
C ILE A 304 18.34 14.64 -17.32
N THR A 305 18.42 15.04 -16.08
CA THR A 305 17.28 15.08 -15.16
C THR A 305 17.18 16.49 -14.55
N ASP A 306 15.96 16.92 -14.25
CA ASP A 306 15.66 18.26 -13.73
C ASP A 306 14.66 18.08 -12.59
N VAL A 307 15.18 17.90 -11.38
CA VAL A 307 14.37 17.61 -10.19
C VAL A 307 14.82 18.52 -9.05
N ASP A 308 13.90 19.29 -8.51
CA ASP A 308 14.09 20.01 -7.24
C ASP A 308 13.65 19.06 -6.11
N ASN A 309 14.61 18.55 -5.37
CA ASN A 309 14.33 17.60 -4.27
C ASN A 309 14.42 18.24 -2.88
N GLY A 310 14.70 19.53 -2.78
CA GLY A 310 14.87 20.21 -1.50
C GLY A 310 13.70 21.09 -1.10
N GLY A 311 12.62 21.10 -1.85
CA GLY A 311 11.48 21.97 -1.64
C GLY A 311 10.34 21.36 -0.84
N MET A 312 9.31 22.18 -0.67
CA MET A 312 8.04 21.78 -0.02
C MET A 312 6.92 21.92 -1.03
N ALA A 313 5.91 21.05 -0.93
CA ALA A 313 4.69 21.20 -1.71
C ALA A 313 3.48 20.86 -0.83
N THR A 314 2.31 21.34 -1.25
CA THR A 314 1.06 21.09 -0.54
C THR A 314 0.43 19.80 -1.06
N ILE A 315 0.12 18.90 -0.14
CA ILE A 315 -0.66 17.68 -0.43
C ILE A 315 -2.01 17.77 0.28
N ARG A 316 -2.94 16.91 -0.08
CA ARG A 316 -4.32 16.96 0.43
C ARG A 316 -4.73 15.62 1.03
N VAL A 317 -5.61 15.73 2.04
CA VAL A 317 -6.32 14.59 2.62
C VAL A 317 -7.80 14.93 2.57
N VAL A 318 -8.59 14.03 1.99
CA VAL A 318 -10.04 14.19 1.88
C VAL A 318 -10.71 13.11 2.72
N CYS A 319 -11.65 13.49 3.59
CA CYS A 319 -12.44 12.52 4.38
C CYS A 319 -13.93 12.84 4.24
N GLY A 320 -14.69 11.85 3.80
CA GLY A 320 -16.16 11.86 3.92
C GLY A 320 -16.53 11.30 5.29
N ILE A 321 -17.55 11.88 5.94
CA ILE A 321 -17.87 11.56 7.34
C ILE A 321 -19.37 11.26 7.46
N ILE A 322 -19.70 10.09 8.00
CA ILE A 322 -21.05 9.74 8.44
C ILE A 322 -21.01 9.67 9.96
N GLU A 323 -21.60 10.65 10.61
CA GLU A 323 -21.62 10.74 12.08
C GLU A 323 -22.44 9.62 12.68
N GLY A 324 -21.92 8.98 13.72
CA GLY A 324 -22.63 7.99 14.53
C GLY A 324 -23.17 8.59 15.82
N LYS A 325 -23.88 7.74 16.58
CA LYS A 325 -24.41 8.11 17.91
C LYS A 325 -23.29 8.23 18.94
N SER A 326 -22.13 7.60 18.67
CA SER A 326 -20.93 7.70 19.51
C SER A 326 -19.76 8.25 18.70
N GLU A 327 -18.74 8.67 19.40
CA GLU A 327 -17.49 9.16 18.81
C GLU A 327 -16.58 8.00 18.36
N SER A 328 -16.85 6.76 18.80
CA SER A 328 -16.09 5.58 18.37
C SER A 328 -16.07 5.49 16.84
N LEU A 329 -14.90 5.23 16.23
CA LEU A 329 -14.60 5.55 14.85
C LEU A 329 -14.07 4.33 14.09
N VAL A 330 -14.62 4.13 12.91
CA VAL A 330 -14.03 3.24 11.89
C VAL A 330 -13.57 4.10 10.70
N UNK A 331 -12.32 4.09 10.21
CA UNK A 331 -11.78 4.83 9.22
C UNK A 331 -11.44 3.92 8.13
N PHE A 332 -11.83 4.19 6.99
CA PHE A 332 -11.34 3.58 5.75
C PHE A 332 -10.32 4.51 5.11
N GLY A 333 -9.27 3.96 4.48
CA GLY A 333 -8.30 4.78 3.77
C GLY A 333 -7.74 4.12 2.53
N ALA A 334 -7.40 4.94 1.53
CA ALA A 334 -6.70 4.61 0.30
C ALA A 334 -5.93 5.85 -0.13
N HIS A 335 -4.86 5.72 -0.95
CA HIS A 335 -4.16 6.92 -1.38
C HIS A 335 -4.58 7.36 -2.77
N HIS A 336 -4.78 8.67 -2.93
CA HIS A 336 -5.25 9.23 -4.20
C HIS A 336 -4.13 9.78 -5.07
N ASP A 337 -2.92 9.91 -4.54
CA ASP A 337 -1.75 10.20 -5.37
C ASP A 337 -1.31 8.92 -6.09
N THR A 338 -0.62 9.10 -7.20
CA THR A 338 0.00 7.99 -7.93
C THR A 338 1.46 8.34 -8.21
N VAL A 339 2.24 7.36 -8.65
CA VAL A 339 3.55 7.65 -9.21
C VAL A 339 3.38 8.58 -10.43
N TYR A 340 4.40 9.39 -10.73
CA TYR A 340 4.28 10.39 -11.78
C TYR A 340 4.16 9.79 -13.18
N ASN A 341 4.72 8.59 -13.37
CA ASN A 341 5.02 8.01 -14.69
C ASN A 341 3.95 7.07 -15.22
N GLY A 342 2.79 6.98 -14.56
CA GLY A 342 1.70 6.10 -15.00
C GLY A 342 0.38 6.50 -14.39
N GLN A 343 -0.70 5.93 -14.92
CA GLN A 343 -2.06 6.26 -14.49
C GLN A 343 -2.34 5.87 -13.04
N GLY A 344 -1.68 4.81 -12.53
CA GLY A 344 -1.99 4.31 -11.21
C GLY A 344 -3.41 3.78 -11.09
N ALA A 345 -3.91 3.11 -12.13
CA ALA A 345 -5.29 2.61 -12.14
C ALA A 345 -5.53 1.60 -11.03
N VAL A 346 -4.55 0.71 -10.81
CA VAL A 346 -4.60 -0.26 -9.70
C VAL A 346 -3.96 0.34 -8.44
N ASP A 347 -2.81 1.00 -8.58
CA ASP A 347 -2.05 1.58 -7.46
C ASP A 347 -2.20 3.11 -7.44
N ASP A 348 -3.11 3.72 -6.67
CA ASP A 348 -4.11 3.08 -5.82
C ASP A 348 -5.52 3.62 -6.14
N THR A 349 -5.74 3.97 -7.42
CA THR A 349 -7.07 4.42 -7.84
C THR A 349 -8.12 3.33 -7.57
N SER A 350 -7.72 2.04 -7.62
CA SER A 350 -8.62 0.94 -7.27
C SER A 350 -9.08 1.04 -5.80
N GLY A 351 -8.19 1.38 -4.89
CA GLY A 351 -8.53 1.58 -3.48
C GLY A 351 -9.42 2.80 -3.28
N VAL A 352 -9.09 3.91 -3.93
CA VAL A 352 -9.89 5.15 -3.83
C VAL A 352 -11.30 4.92 -4.36
N ALA A 353 -11.44 4.21 -5.48
CA ALA A 353 -12.76 3.87 -6.05
C ALA A 353 -13.54 2.99 -5.07
N THR A 354 -12.87 2.03 -4.43
CA THR A 354 -13.49 1.14 -3.43
C THR A 354 -13.98 1.95 -2.21
N VAL A 355 -13.15 2.85 -1.68
CA VAL A 355 -13.53 3.72 -0.55
C VAL A 355 -14.75 4.55 -0.90
N GLN A 356 -14.78 5.15 -2.09
CA GLN A 356 -15.92 5.98 -2.53
C GLN A 356 -17.20 5.13 -2.67
N GLU A 357 -17.10 3.92 -3.25
CA GLU A 357 -18.29 3.07 -3.42
C GLU A 357 -18.79 2.54 -2.07
N ILE A 358 -17.90 2.18 -1.16
CA ILE A 358 -18.31 1.80 0.20
C ILE A 358 -19.03 3.00 0.88
N ALA A 359 -18.47 4.21 0.75
CA ALA A 359 -19.09 5.41 1.31
C ALA A 359 -20.50 5.62 0.76
N ARG A 360 -20.66 5.47 -0.55
CA ARG A 360 -21.98 5.61 -1.20
C ARG A 360 -22.97 4.59 -0.64
N GLN A 361 -22.54 3.36 -0.47
CA GLN A 361 -23.40 2.30 0.11
C GLN A 361 -23.78 2.60 1.57
N PHE A 362 -22.84 3.15 2.37
CA PHE A 362 -23.16 3.55 3.74
C PHE A 362 -24.11 4.74 3.79
N GLY A 363 -24.03 5.67 2.84
CA GLY A 363 -25.03 6.74 2.70
C GLY A 363 -26.42 6.18 2.45
N LEU A 364 -26.53 5.15 1.61
CA LEU A 364 -27.81 4.46 1.36
C LEU A 364 -28.26 3.69 2.62
N LEU A 365 -27.35 3.03 3.31
CA LEU A 365 -27.67 2.32 4.56
C LEU A 365 -28.18 3.28 5.63
N GLU A 366 -27.55 4.42 5.79
CA GLU A 366 -27.99 5.45 6.74
C GLU A 366 -29.44 5.91 6.42
N SER A 367 -29.76 6.07 5.17
CA SER A 367 -31.14 6.37 4.76
C SER A 367 -32.12 5.25 5.13
N UNK A 368 -31.46 4.05 5.16
CA UNK A 368 -32.22 2.96 5.40
C UNK A 368 -32.35 2.56 6.75
N LEU A 369 -31.41 2.60 7.49
CA LEU A 369 -31.32 2.12 8.87
C LEU A 369 -31.25 3.25 9.92
N GLY A 370 -31.01 4.46 9.50
CA GLY A 370 -30.77 5.59 10.39
C GLY A 370 -29.30 5.71 10.76
N MET A 371 -29.02 6.62 11.71
CA MET A 371 -27.66 6.95 12.17
C MET A 371 -26.96 5.71 12.75
N PRO A 372 -25.74 5.38 12.31
CA PRO A 372 -25.02 4.24 12.89
C PRO A 372 -24.61 4.48 14.34
N GLU A 373 -24.23 3.43 15.06
CA GLU A 373 -23.72 3.55 16.42
C GLU A 373 -22.31 4.16 16.46
N MET A 374 -21.45 3.80 15.50
CA MET A 374 -20.09 4.36 15.37
C MET A 374 -20.02 5.35 14.22
N THR A 375 -19.16 6.33 14.36
CA THR A 375 -18.84 7.30 13.30
C THR A 375 -17.98 6.61 12.24
N LEU A 376 -18.24 6.91 10.97
CA LEU A 376 -17.51 6.33 9.83
C LEU A 376 -16.79 7.44 9.07
N TYR A 377 -15.48 7.25 8.88
CA TYR A 377 -14.64 8.13 8.05
C TYR A 377 -14.22 7.36 6.80
N PHE A 378 -14.30 8.03 5.66
CA PHE A 378 -13.89 7.53 4.35
C PHE A 378 -12.83 8.48 3.82
N CYS A 379 -11.54 8.13 4.00
CA CYS A 379 -10.45 9.07 3.74
C CYS A 379 -9.63 8.68 2.53
N THR A 380 -9.08 9.67 1.84
CA THR A 380 -8.07 9.45 0.81
C THR A 380 -6.85 10.34 1.10
N TRP A 381 -5.66 9.75 0.91
CA TRP A 381 -4.38 10.33 1.31
C TRP A 381 -3.59 10.79 0.09
N GLY A 382 -3.04 12.01 0.14
CA GLY A 382 -1.99 12.42 -0.79
C GLY A 382 -0.62 12.09 -0.18
N GLY A 383 0.41 11.94 -1.01
CA GLY A 383 1.78 11.79 -0.55
C GLY A 383 2.18 10.41 -0.08
N GLU A 384 1.42 9.38 -0.39
CA GLU A 384 1.75 8.01 -0.01
C GLU A 384 3.04 7.55 -0.70
N GLU A 385 3.10 7.75 -2.01
CA GLU A 385 4.20 7.25 -2.87
C GLU A 385 5.55 7.88 -2.54
N GLU A 386 5.53 9.02 -1.83
CA GLU A 386 6.74 9.75 -1.47
C GLU A 386 7.08 9.64 0.01
N GLY A 387 6.38 8.78 0.77
CA GLY A 387 6.71 8.52 2.17
C GLY A 387 5.55 8.65 3.15
N LEU A 388 4.34 8.30 2.73
CA LEU A 388 3.15 8.25 3.59
C LEU A 388 2.82 9.64 4.18
N TRP A 389 3.11 10.73 3.44
CA TRP A 389 3.03 12.08 4.03
C TRP A 389 1.62 12.44 4.50
N GLY A 390 0.60 12.13 3.69
CA GLY A 390 -0.77 12.50 4.02
C GLY A 390 -1.31 11.78 5.25
N SER A 391 -1.15 10.48 5.30
CA SER A 391 -1.61 9.70 6.46
C SER A 391 -0.82 10.05 7.72
N ARG A 392 0.50 10.23 7.61
CA ARG A 392 1.35 10.62 8.75
C ARG A 392 0.94 11.99 9.31
N GLU A 393 0.79 13.00 8.46
CA GLU A 393 0.44 14.35 8.90
C GLU A 393 -0.98 14.40 9.48
N TRP A 394 -1.92 13.67 8.86
CA TRP A 394 -3.30 13.63 9.32
C TRP A 394 -3.39 12.91 10.68
N VAL A 395 -2.70 11.78 10.83
CA VAL A 395 -2.66 11.04 12.10
C VAL A 395 -2.04 11.92 13.20
N ASP A 396 -0.94 12.60 12.91
CA ASP A 396 -0.30 13.49 13.89
C ASP A 396 -1.25 14.62 14.34
N LYS A 397 -1.92 15.24 13.37
CA LYS A 397 -2.86 16.35 13.66
C LYS A 397 -4.06 15.88 14.49
N HIS A 398 -4.56 14.66 14.22
CA HIS A 398 -5.77 14.12 14.84
C HIS A 398 -5.45 13.06 15.92
N ARG A 399 -4.21 13.04 16.42
CA ARG A 399 -3.71 12.01 17.33
C ARG A 399 -4.62 11.78 18.54
N ASN A 400 -5.02 12.84 19.22
CA ASN A 400 -5.84 12.72 20.44
C ASN A 400 -7.18 12.03 20.15
N MET A 401 -7.86 12.45 19.07
CA MET A 401 -9.11 11.82 18.64
C MET A 401 -8.89 10.33 18.34
N LEU A 402 -7.83 10.01 17.61
CA LEU A 402 -7.57 8.64 17.20
C LEU A 402 -7.26 7.76 18.41
N GLU A 403 -6.45 8.24 19.35
CA GLU A 403 -6.11 7.48 20.55
C GLU A 403 -7.34 7.23 21.44
N GLU A 404 -8.28 8.17 21.49
CA GLU A 404 -9.51 8.02 22.28
C GLU A 404 -10.57 7.20 21.57
N ASP A 405 -10.76 7.38 20.27
CA ASP A 405 -11.98 6.95 19.58
C ASP A 405 -11.77 5.91 18.49
N LEU A 406 -10.56 5.71 17.96
CA LEU A 406 -10.36 4.80 16.82
C LEU A 406 -10.63 3.35 17.24
N ARG A 407 -11.68 2.77 16.68
CA ARG A 407 -11.99 1.34 16.85
C ARG A 407 -11.20 0.50 15.85
N LEU A 408 -11.07 0.97 14.61
CA LEU A 408 -10.43 0.19 13.54
C LEU A 408 -10.11 1.09 12.35
N TYR A 409 -8.90 0.96 11.83
CA TYR A 409 -8.51 1.52 10.53
C TYR A 409 -8.48 0.41 9.49
N ILE A 410 -9.05 0.64 8.31
CA ILE A 410 -9.11 -0.32 7.20
C ILE A 410 -8.39 0.29 6.00
N ASN A 411 -7.29 -0.33 5.57
CA ASN A 411 -6.46 0.14 4.48
C ASN A 411 -6.77 -0.62 3.18
N LEU A 412 -7.05 0.13 2.14
CA LEU A 412 -7.35 -0.41 0.81
C LEU A 412 -6.31 0.14 -0.17
N ASP A 413 -5.26 -0.63 -0.38
CA ASP A 413 -4.14 -0.24 -1.25
C ASP A 413 -3.88 -1.41 -2.20
N MET A 414 -4.20 -1.21 -3.48
CA MET A 414 -4.12 -2.27 -4.49
C MET A 414 -5.00 -3.48 -4.11
N ASN A 415 -6.19 -3.21 -3.61
CA ASN A 415 -7.19 -4.25 -3.24
C ASN A 415 -7.91 -4.81 -4.47
N HIS A 416 -7.17 -5.20 -5.47
CA HIS A 416 -7.59 -5.49 -6.84
C HIS A 416 -6.87 -6.75 -7.31
N VAL A 417 -7.54 -7.60 -8.09
CA VAL A 417 -6.92 -8.80 -8.66
C VAL A 417 -7.00 -8.72 -10.19
N ASP A 418 -5.85 -8.84 -10.83
CA ASP A 418 -5.78 -9.02 -12.27
C ASP A 418 -6.15 -10.48 -12.57
N ALA A 419 -7.28 -10.68 -13.20
CA ALA A 419 -7.85 -12.01 -13.45
C ALA A 419 -6.99 -12.88 -14.37
N GLU A 420 -6.11 -12.28 -15.17
CA GLU A 420 -5.23 -13.02 -16.08
C GLU A 420 -3.94 -13.50 -15.42
N ARG A 421 -3.49 -12.79 -14.39
CA ARG A 421 -2.14 -12.97 -13.84
C ARG A 421 -2.11 -13.51 -12.41
N ASN A 422 -3.13 -13.21 -11.65
CA ASN A 422 -3.09 -13.40 -10.21
C ASN A 422 -4.33 -14.11 -9.71
N SER A 423 -4.23 -14.67 -8.54
CA SER A 423 -5.23 -15.65 -8.10
C SER A 423 -6.08 -15.19 -6.92
N GLY A 424 -5.73 -14.13 -6.18
CA GLY A 424 -6.58 -13.79 -5.05
C GLY A 424 -6.08 -12.67 -4.15
N PHE A 425 -6.65 -12.63 -2.96
CA PHE A 425 -6.43 -11.58 -1.98
C PHE A 425 -5.68 -12.11 -0.76
N THR A 426 -4.91 -11.24 -0.12
CA THR A 426 -4.42 -11.43 1.25
C THR A 426 -5.06 -10.37 2.12
N MET A 427 -5.79 -10.81 3.14
CA MET A 427 -6.47 -9.95 4.11
C MET A 427 -5.90 -10.22 5.49
N PHE A 428 -5.45 -9.19 6.18
CA PHE A 428 -4.76 -9.39 7.45
C PHE A 428 -4.96 -8.20 8.39
N GLY A 429 -4.63 -8.43 9.65
CA GLY A 429 -4.67 -7.40 10.66
C GLY A 429 -3.84 -7.77 11.88
N ASN A 430 -3.73 -6.82 12.81
CA ASN A 430 -2.88 -6.99 13.99
C ASN A 430 -3.67 -7.34 15.28
N ASN A 431 -4.99 -7.50 15.18
CA ASN A 431 -5.82 -7.87 16.33
C ASN A 431 -6.65 -9.10 15.97
N GLN A 432 -6.65 -10.11 16.85
CA GLN A 432 -7.30 -11.40 16.56
C GLN A 432 -8.82 -11.23 16.37
N ALA A 433 -9.48 -10.40 17.19
CA ALA A 433 -10.93 -10.21 17.07
C ALA A 433 -11.30 -9.62 15.70
N ASP A 434 -10.49 -8.69 15.19
CA ASP A 434 -10.72 -8.08 13.88
C ASP A 434 -10.48 -9.08 12.74
N VAL A 435 -9.44 -9.92 12.88
CA VAL A 435 -9.18 -10.99 11.91
C VAL A 435 -10.31 -12.03 11.94
N ASP A 436 -10.86 -12.32 13.12
CA ASP A 436 -12.03 -13.21 13.26
C ASP A 436 -13.24 -12.63 12.52
N HIS A 437 -13.42 -11.29 12.53
CA HIS A 437 -14.46 -10.63 11.72
C HIS A 437 -14.22 -10.86 10.21
N ILE A 438 -12.96 -10.80 9.75
CA ILE A 438 -12.67 -11.14 8.32
C ILE A 438 -13.17 -12.56 8.03
N THR A 439 -12.80 -13.52 8.87
CA THR A 439 -13.17 -14.93 8.68
C THR A 439 -14.69 -15.10 8.62
N GLY A 440 -15.40 -14.48 9.54
CA GLY A 440 -16.87 -14.56 9.60
C GLY A 440 -17.53 -13.94 8.38
N VAL A 441 -17.07 -12.76 7.97
CA VAL A 441 -17.63 -12.07 6.80
C VAL A 441 -17.28 -12.83 5.51
N VAL A 442 -16.06 -13.38 5.39
CA VAL A 442 -15.68 -14.18 4.22
C VAL A 442 -16.57 -15.42 4.11
N ASN A 443 -16.92 -16.06 5.23
CA ASN A 443 -17.86 -17.17 5.23
C ASN A 443 -19.24 -16.74 4.71
N ALA A 444 -19.74 -15.59 5.14
CA ALA A 444 -21.02 -15.04 4.66
C ALA A 444 -20.93 -14.65 3.18
N PHE A 445 -19.83 -14.03 2.77
CA PHE A 445 -19.56 -13.64 1.38
C PHE A 445 -19.54 -14.86 0.47
N SER A 446 -18.87 -15.94 0.89
CA SER A 446 -18.74 -17.17 0.09
C SER A 446 -20.09 -17.84 -0.16
N LYS A 447 -21.03 -17.68 0.78
CA LYS A 447 -22.41 -18.19 0.59
C LYS A 447 -23.21 -17.31 -0.38
N ALA A 448 -23.08 -16.00 -0.28
CA ALA A 448 -23.83 -15.02 -1.09
C ALA A 448 -23.26 -14.86 -2.50
N TYR A 449 -21.94 -14.94 -2.65
CA TYR A 449 -21.19 -14.68 -3.89
C TYR A 449 -20.27 -15.87 -4.19
N SER A 450 -20.83 -17.08 -4.27
CA SER A 450 -20.03 -18.31 -4.39
C SER A 450 -19.10 -18.32 -5.62
N GLU A 451 -19.56 -17.78 -6.75
CA GLU A 451 -18.76 -17.75 -7.98
C GLU A 451 -17.54 -16.81 -7.82
N LEU A 452 -17.75 -15.65 -7.20
CA LEU A 452 -16.64 -14.71 -6.96
C LEU A 452 -15.66 -15.25 -5.92
N ALA A 453 -16.16 -15.90 -4.88
CA ALA A 453 -15.31 -16.52 -3.85
C ALA A 453 -14.44 -17.63 -4.41
N GLU A 454 -14.96 -18.40 -5.37
CA GLU A 454 -14.19 -19.44 -6.07
C GLU A 454 -13.16 -18.81 -7.02
N LYS A 455 -13.56 -17.77 -7.75
CA LYS A 455 -12.69 -17.09 -8.73
C LYS A 455 -11.55 -16.31 -8.07
N TYR A 456 -11.82 -15.71 -6.92
CA TYR A 456 -10.87 -14.84 -6.21
C TYR A 456 -10.65 -15.34 -4.77
N PRO A 457 -9.81 -16.37 -4.58
CA PRO A 457 -9.60 -16.91 -3.23
C PRO A 457 -8.97 -15.89 -2.28
N ILE A 458 -9.30 -16.03 -1.00
CA ILE A 458 -8.88 -15.09 0.05
C ILE A 458 -8.00 -15.85 1.05
N ASN A 459 -6.78 -15.35 1.26
CA ASN A 459 -5.88 -15.81 2.30
C ASN A 459 -5.97 -14.85 3.48
N ILE A 460 -6.30 -15.38 4.67
CA ILE A 460 -6.50 -14.56 5.88
C ILE A 460 -5.33 -14.82 6.83
N ARG A 461 -4.73 -13.73 7.36
CA ARG A 461 -3.58 -13.84 8.25
C ARG A 461 -3.73 -12.89 9.43
N LYS A 462 -3.22 -13.32 10.58
CA LYS A 462 -3.04 -12.47 11.77
C LYS A 462 -1.54 -12.21 11.95
N LEU A 463 -1.15 -10.96 12.06
CA LEU A 463 0.23 -10.54 12.34
C LEU A 463 0.27 -9.89 13.72
N SER A 464 1.40 -9.96 14.40
CA SER A 464 1.61 -9.10 15.56
C SER A 464 1.74 -7.65 15.09
N SER A 465 1.52 -6.68 15.97
CA SER A 465 1.63 -5.27 15.60
C SER A 465 3.02 -4.93 15.07
N THR A 466 4.07 -5.52 15.67
CA THR A 466 5.46 -5.27 15.24
C THR A 466 5.81 -5.92 13.91
N GLU A 467 4.98 -6.86 13.42
CA GLU A 467 5.16 -7.49 12.10
C GLU A 467 4.36 -6.80 11.00
N MET A 468 3.50 -5.84 11.33
CA MET A 468 2.73 -5.11 10.32
C MET A 468 3.71 -4.35 9.41
N PRO A 469 3.60 -4.52 8.09
CA PRO A 469 4.55 -3.87 7.18
C PRO A 469 4.41 -2.34 7.20
N TYR A 470 5.51 -1.64 6.99
CA TYR A 470 5.55 -0.17 7.01
C TYR A 470 5.50 0.37 5.57
N ASN A 471 4.62 -0.19 4.76
CA ASN A 471 4.64 0.00 3.31
C ASN A 471 3.37 0.63 2.74
N SER A 472 2.47 1.10 3.59
CA SER A 472 1.25 1.80 3.15
C SER A 472 0.67 2.60 4.30
N ASP A 473 -0.45 3.28 4.06
CA ASP A 473 -1.06 4.26 4.95
C ASP A 473 -1.61 3.69 6.25
N HIS A 474 -1.65 2.38 6.42
CA HIS A 474 -1.98 1.78 7.71
C HIS A 474 -0.85 2.00 8.75
N ALA A 475 0.39 2.21 8.30
CA ALA A 475 1.54 2.28 9.21
C ALA A 475 1.39 3.38 10.27
N PRO A 476 1.03 4.64 9.94
CA PRO A 476 0.84 5.64 10.99
C PRO A 476 -0.28 5.26 11.98
N PHE A 477 -1.33 4.60 11.52
CA PHE A 477 -2.43 4.16 12.40
C PHE A 477 -2.00 3.04 13.34
N VAL A 478 -1.05 2.20 12.94
CA VAL A 478 -0.50 1.13 13.80
C VAL A 478 0.56 1.70 14.75
N TYR A 479 1.50 2.49 14.23
CA TYR A 479 2.76 2.80 14.93
C TYR A 479 2.79 4.18 15.57
N ASP A 480 2.00 5.13 15.11
CA ASP A 480 2.09 6.52 15.56
C ASP A 480 0.99 6.93 16.52
N ILE A 481 0.09 6.04 16.86
CA ILE A 481 -0.93 6.25 17.91
C ILE A 481 -0.83 5.14 18.95
N UNK A 482 -1.13 5.35 20.03
CA UNK A 482 -1.00 4.52 21.03
C UNK A 482 -2.29 4.24 21.58
N GLN A 483 -2.69 3.19 21.53
CA GLN A 483 -3.91 2.70 22.22
C GLN A 483 -3.56 1.56 23.18
N GLU A 484 -4.15 1.54 24.35
CA GLU A 484 -3.96 0.44 25.31
C GLU A 484 -4.70 -0.80 24.80
N ASP A 485 -3.95 -1.86 24.66
CA ASP A 485 -4.51 -3.18 24.35
C ASP A 485 -4.28 -4.08 25.57
N UNK A 486 -4.96 -4.91 25.59
CA UNK A 486 -4.96 -5.87 26.58
C UNK A 486 -3.75 -6.64 26.78
N ASP A 487 -3.08 -6.69 25.80
CA ASP A 487 -1.78 -7.35 25.82
C ASP A 487 -0.63 -6.41 26.19
N ASP A 488 -0.89 -5.32 26.81
CA ASP A 488 0.09 -4.29 27.24
C ASP A 488 0.87 -3.64 26.09
N LYS A 489 0.27 -3.54 24.92
CA LYS A 489 0.90 -2.92 23.76
C LYS A 489 0.16 -1.65 23.34
N GLU A 490 0.92 -0.67 22.97
CA GLU A 490 0.41 0.63 22.53
C GLU A 490 0.49 0.72 21.00
N TYR A 491 -0.49 0.13 20.32
CA TYR A 491 -0.57 0.12 18.84
C TYR A 491 -2.03 0.31 18.43
N GLY A 492 -2.23 1.04 17.33
CA GLY A 492 -3.56 1.14 16.72
C GLY A 492 -3.95 -0.17 16.03
N ARG A 493 -5.26 -0.39 15.90
CA ARG A 493 -5.82 -1.59 15.26
C ARG A 493 -6.07 -1.31 13.79
N ALA A 494 -5.57 -2.18 12.93
CA ALA A 494 -5.70 -2.02 11.48
C ALA A 494 -6.00 -3.34 10.79
N LEU A 495 -6.80 -3.26 9.74
CA LEU A 495 -6.97 -4.32 8.74
C LEU A 495 -6.43 -3.81 7.41
N VAL A 496 -5.77 -4.69 6.67
CA VAL A 496 -5.16 -4.38 5.37
C VAL A 496 -5.63 -5.40 4.34
N CYS A 497 -5.89 -4.94 3.12
CA CYS A 497 -6.20 -5.82 2.00
C CYS A 497 -5.21 -5.57 0.87
N TYR A 498 -4.51 -6.61 0.46
CA TYR A 498 -3.74 -6.61 -0.78
C TYR A 498 -4.40 -7.57 -1.76
N GLY A 499 -4.54 -7.12 -2.99
CA GLY A 499 -4.77 -8.01 -4.10
C GLY A 499 -3.49 -8.72 -4.48
N SER A 500 -3.48 -9.43 -5.57
CA SER A 500 -2.26 -10.05 -6.08
C SER A 500 -1.41 -9.00 -6.81
N GLY A 501 -0.12 -9.17 -6.74
CA GLY A 501 0.83 -8.24 -7.34
C GLY A 501 0.74 -8.20 -8.87
N SER A 502 1.26 -7.14 -9.45
CA SER A 502 1.14 -6.87 -10.87
C SER A 502 2.51 -6.54 -11.49
N UNK A 503 2.62 -6.82 -12.52
CA UNK A 503 3.63 -6.55 -13.29
C UNK A 503 3.71 -5.22 -13.66
N GLU A 504 2.61 -4.63 -13.57
CA GLU A 504 2.47 -3.23 -13.95
C GLU A 504 2.82 -2.27 -12.78
N TYR A 505 3.11 -2.75 -11.62
CA TYR A 505 3.34 -1.97 -10.40
C TYR A 505 4.34 -0.82 -10.65
N HIS A 506 3.90 0.41 -10.43
CA HIS A 506 4.69 1.65 -10.56
C HIS A 506 5.24 1.89 -11.96
N THR A 507 4.55 1.35 -12.98
CA THR A 507 4.95 1.51 -14.38
C THR A 507 3.87 2.18 -15.22
N TYR A 508 4.23 2.56 -16.44
CA TYR A 508 3.29 3.11 -17.42
C TYR A 508 2.20 2.11 -17.85
N LEU A 509 2.36 0.84 -17.50
CA LEU A 509 1.40 -0.23 -17.83
C LEU A 509 0.25 -0.35 -16.84
N ASP A 510 0.32 0.33 -15.69
CA ASP A 510 -0.77 0.35 -14.71
C ASP A 510 -1.88 1.28 -15.18
N THR A 511 -2.72 0.79 -16.10
CA THR A 511 -3.76 1.56 -16.80
C THR A 511 -5.14 0.93 -16.62
N MET A 512 -6.15 1.69 -17.04
CA MET A 512 -7.53 1.22 -17.00
C MET A 512 -7.78 -0.01 -17.90
N UNK A 513 -6.93 -0.22 -18.64
CA UNK A 513 -6.94 -1.34 -19.40
C UNK A 513 -6.86 -2.60 -18.69
N ARG A 514 -6.24 -2.49 -17.63
CA ARG A 514 -6.00 -3.63 -16.73
C ARG A 514 -6.96 -3.65 -15.54
N PHE A 515 -7.78 -2.66 -15.40
CA PHE A 515 -8.67 -2.49 -14.24
C PHE A 515 -9.78 -3.55 -14.27
N ASN A 516 -9.87 -4.34 -13.20
CA ASN A 516 -10.85 -5.41 -13.03
C ASN A 516 -11.82 -5.03 -11.91
N GLU A 517 -12.87 -4.30 -12.25
CA GLU A 517 -13.87 -3.83 -11.28
C GLU A 517 -14.58 -4.96 -10.56
N GLU A 518 -14.73 -6.11 -11.19
CA GLU A 518 -15.37 -7.28 -10.56
C GLU A 518 -14.62 -7.68 -9.28
N SER A 519 -13.28 -7.64 -9.30
CA SER A 519 -12.49 -8.04 -8.13
C SER A 519 -12.71 -7.09 -6.94
N LEU A 520 -13.09 -5.83 -7.18
CA LEU A 520 -13.36 -4.86 -6.11
C LEU A 520 -14.63 -5.22 -5.32
N ILE A 521 -15.55 -6.01 -5.90
CA ILE A 521 -16.71 -6.52 -5.16
C ILE A 521 -16.23 -7.33 -3.94
N VAL A 522 -15.18 -8.13 -4.12
CA VAL A 522 -14.69 -9.00 -3.04
C VAL A 522 -14.16 -8.16 -1.87
N SER A 523 -13.20 -7.29 -2.12
CA SER A 523 -12.60 -6.47 -1.05
C SER A 523 -13.61 -5.47 -0.49
N GLY A 524 -14.42 -4.86 -1.34
CA GLY A 524 -15.41 -3.87 -0.94
C GLY A 524 -16.51 -4.47 -0.07
N VAL A 525 -17.08 -5.61 -0.47
CA VAL A 525 -18.12 -6.26 0.32
C VAL A 525 -17.55 -6.78 1.64
N VAL A 526 -16.38 -7.45 1.62
CA VAL A 526 -15.82 -8.01 2.84
C VAL A 526 -15.53 -6.91 3.87
N TYR A 527 -14.76 -5.90 3.49
CA TYR A 527 -14.37 -4.85 4.46
C TYR A 527 -15.52 -3.89 4.79
N GLY A 528 -16.36 -3.59 3.81
CA GLY A 528 -17.56 -2.79 4.08
C GLY A 528 -18.51 -3.50 5.04
N SER A 529 -18.64 -4.83 4.92
CA SER A 529 -19.52 -5.61 5.81
C SER A 529 -18.98 -5.73 7.23
N ILE A 530 -17.65 -5.78 7.40
CA ILE A 530 -17.03 -5.68 8.72
C ILE A 530 -17.42 -4.34 9.38
N ALA A 531 -17.27 -3.24 8.66
CA ALA A 531 -17.64 -1.92 9.16
C ALA A 531 -19.15 -1.82 9.46
N ARG A 532 -19.99 -2.43 8.61
CA ARG A 532 -21.43 -2.49 8.86
C ARG A 532 -21.72 -3.21 10.18
N TYR A 533 -21.08 -4.35 10.40
CA TYR A 533 -21.24 -5.11 11.66
C TYR A 533 -20.83 -4.26 12.88
N LEU A 534 -19.67 -3.57 12.79
CA LEU A 534 -19.19 -2.73 13.89
C LEU A 534 -20.11 -1.52 14.13
N ALA A 535 -20.60 -0.92 13.04
CA ALA A 535 -21.37 0.34 13.13
C ALA A 535 -22.86 0.13 13.41
N TYR A 536 -23.44 -1.01 13.01
CA TYR A 536 -24.88 -1.26 13.17
C TYR A 536 -25.20 -2.49 14.00
N GLY A 537 -24.24 -3.39 14.26
CA GLY A 537 -24.47 -4.63 14.97
C GLY A 537 -24.98 -5.76 14.08
N ASP A 538 -25.17 -6.94 14.66
CA ASP A 538 -25.56 -8.15 13.93
C ASP A 538 -27.07 -8.30 13.69
N SER A 539 -27.87 -7.45 14.28
CA SER A 539 -29.35 -7.57 14.23
C SER A 539 -30.02 -6.59 13.28
N GLN A 540 -29.24 -5.80 12.46
CA GLN A 540 -29.81 -4.77 11.57
C GLN A 540 -29.27 -4.86 10.14
#